data_551fe29fb4bc0ff35f52ddbd785337a4
#
_entry.id   551fe29fb4bc0ff35f52ddbd785337a4
#
_cell.length_a   1.000
_cell.length_b   1.000
_cell.length_c   1.000
_cell.angle_alpha   90.00
_cell.angle_beta   90.00
_cell.angle_gamma   90.00
#
_symmetry.space_group_name_H-M   'P 1'
#
loop_
_entity.id
_entity.type
_entity.pdbx_description
1 polymer ?
#
loop_
_entity_poly.entity_id
_entity_poly.type
_entity_poly.pdbx_seq_one_letter_code
_entity_poly.pdbx_strand_id
1 'polypeptide(L)'
;MKLVKDTDAKVLKVNEVSDKEAEEAFKTILTWMGEDPSREGLLETPKRVIKAFKEYFGGYSEDPNKILDKTFGDVEGYDDMVVQKNVSVQSHCEHHMAPIIGTDRKSVV
;
A
#
# COMPACT_ATOMS: atom_id res chain seq x y z
N MET A 1 -11.17 29.30 -3.44
CA MET A 1 -10.75 27.92 -3.23
C MET A 1 -10.68 27.67 -1.73
N LYS A 2 -11.67 26.98 -1.17
CA LYS A 2 -11.64 26.62 0.26
C LYS A 2 -10.71 25.44 0.41
N LEU A 3 -9.58 25.64 1.12
CA LEU A 3 -8.78 24.53 1.65
C LEU A 3 -9.70 23.67 2.53
N VAL A 4 -9.91 22.45 2.13
CA VAL A 4 -10.54 21.45 2.97
C VAL A 4 -9.59 21.19 4.14
N LYS A 5 -9.85 21.89 5.25
CA LYS A 5 -9.33 21.50 6.55
C LYS A 5 -10.25 20.38 7.00
N ASP A 6 -9.90 19.18 6.68
CA ASP A 6 -10.34 18.07 7.48
C ASP A 6 -9.54 16.84 7.11
N THR A 7 -8.58 16.54 7.91
CA THR A 7 -8.11 15.18 8.00
C THR A 7 -7.83 14.90 9.47
N ASP A 8 -8.88 14.75 10.22
CA ASP A 8 -8.89 13.69 11.20
C ASP A 8 -8.88 12.38 10.38
N ALA A 9 -7.78 12.13 9.71
CA ALA A 9 -7.44 10.81 9.24
C ALA A 9 -7.36 9.96 10.51
N LYS A 10 -8.50 9.38 10.86
CA LYS A 10 -8.62 8.36 11.89
C LYS A 10 -7.59 7.33 11.46
N VAL A 11 -6.42 7.36 12.09
CA VAL A 11 -5.42 6.30 11.94
C VAL A 11 -6.18 5.03 12.29
N LEU A 12 -6.61 4.31 11.27
CA LEU A 12 -7.28 3.05 11.44
C LEU A 12 -6.33 2.24 12.30
N LYS A 13 -6.80 1.78 13.45
CA LYS A 13 -6.03 0.89 14.32
C LYS A 13 -5.76 -0.38 13.51
N VAL A 14 -4.61 -0.41 12.88
CA VAL A 14 -4.15 -1.46 11.97
C VAL A 14 -3.81 -2.70 12.79
N ASN A 15 -4.58 -3.20 13.70
CA ASN A 15 -4.21 -4.44 14.39
C ASN A 15 -5.31 -5.06 15.25
N GLU A 16 -6.57 -4.93 14.86
CA GLU A 16 -7.62 -5.69 15.57
C GLU A 16 -7.78 -7.11 15.03
N VAL A 17 -7.22 -7.42 13.85
CA VAL A 17 -7.30 -8.74 13.20
C VAL A 17 -5.90 -9.35 13.12
N SER A 18 -5.74 -10.56 13.63
CA SER A 18 -4.48 -11.29 13.57
C SER A 18 -4.21 -11.87 12.17
N ASP A 19 -2.93 -12.15 11.88
CA ASP A 19 -2.55 -12.81 10.64
C ASP A 19 -3.27 -14.16 10.46
N LYS A 20 -3.44 -14.93 11.53
CA LYS A 20 -4.16 -16.19 11.50
C LYS A 20 -5.62 -16.02 11.08
N GLU A 21 -6.30 -15.04 11.62
CA GLU A 21 -7.68 -14.75 11.23
C GLU A 21 -7.78 -14.35 9.77
N ALA A 22 -6.82 -13.55 9.27
CA ALA A 22 -6.75 -13.17 7.87
C ALA A 22 -6.45 -14.38 6.97
N GLU A 23 -5.55 -15.29 7.39
CA GLU A 23 -5.24 -16.53 6.68
C GLU A 23 -6.47 -17.45 6.59
N GLU A 24 -7.23 -17.62 7.67
CA GLU A 24 -8.46 -18.41 7.67
C GLU A 24 -9.55 -17.79 6.78
N ALA A 25 -9.68 -16.47 6.79
CA ALA A 25 -10.58 -15.76 5.88
C ALA A 25 -10.19 -16.01 4.40
N PHE A 26 -8.90 -16.03 4.10
CA PHE A 26 -8.44 -16.32 2.75
C PHE A 26 -8.69 -17.79 2.33
N LYS A 27 -8.59 -18.74 3.24
CA LYS A 27 -9.04 -20.13 2.97
C LYS A 27 -10.52 -20.19 2.61
N THR A 28 -11.34 -19.43 3.31
CA THR A 28 -12.77 -19.32 3.01
C THR A 28 -12.99 -18.79 1.60
N ILE A 29 -12.21 -17.79 1.18
CA ILE A 29 -12.27 -17.23 -0.18
C ILE A 29 -11.88 -18.30 -1.22
N LEU A 30 -10.82 -19.06 -0.99
CA LEU A 30 -10.40 -20.15 -1.89
C LEU A 30 -11.51 -21.18 -2.06
N THR A 31 -12.14 -21.58 -0.98
CA THR A 31 -13.27 -22.53 -1.01
C THR A 31 -14.45 -21.95 -1.76
N TRP A 32 -14.77 -20.68 -1.54
CA TRP A 32 -15.85 -19.98 -2.25
C TRP A 32 -15.61 -19.91 -3.76
N MET A 33 -14.34 -19.74 -4.18
CA MET A 33 -13.97 -19.78 -5.60
C MET A 33 -14.06 -21.18 -6.23
N GLY A 34 -14.23 -22.22 -5.43
CA GLY A 34 -14.30 -23.61 -5.89
C GLY A 34 -12.99 -24.37 -5.80
N GLU A 35 -11.97 -23.81 -5.13
CA GLU A 35 -10.69 -24.48 -4.90
C GLU A 35 -10.70 -25.30 -3.60
N ASP A 36 -9.85 -26.31 -3.56
CA ASP A 36 -9.59 -27.10 -2.34
C ASP A 36 -8.33 -26.58 -1.63
N PRO A 37 -8.49 -25.85 -0.52
CA PRO A 37 -7.36 -25.28 0.22
C PRO A 37 -6.47 -26.35 0.89
N SER A 38 -6.91 -27.63 0.95
CA SER A 38 -6.12 -28.75 1.47
C SER A 38 -5.16 -29.33 0.43
N ARG A 39 -5.31 -28.98 -0.82
CA ARG A 39 -4.42 -29.42 -1.90
C ARG A 39 -3.00 -28.92 -1.63
N GLU A 40 -1.99 -29.78 -1.88
CA GLU A 40 -0.57 -29.51 -1.60
C GLU A 40 -0.12 -28.13 -2.13
N GLY A 41 -0.52 -27.75 -3.34
CA GLY A 41 -0.16 -26.47 -3.94
C GLY A 41 -0.79 -25.25 -3.27
N LEU A 42 -1.83 -25.42 -2.45
CA LEU A 42 -2.58 -24.32 -1.79
C LEU A 42 -2.40 -24.29 -0.28
N LEU A 43 -1.75 -25.27 0.33
CA LEU A 43 -1.58 -25.33 1.79
C LEU A 43 -0.93 -24.07 2.37
N GLU A 44 0.09 -23.55 1.72
CA GLU A 44 0.81 -22.36 2.15
C GLU A 44 0.27 -21.03 1.53
N THR A 45 -0.69 -21.13 0.61
CA THR A 45 -1.19 -19.97 -0.14
C THR A 45 -1.79 -18.91 0.76
N PRO A 46 -2.65 -19.21 1.75
CA PRO A 46 -3.20 -18.20 2.64
C PRO A 46 -2.10 -17.38 3.33
N LYS A 47 -1.11 -18.05 3.88
CA LYS A 47 0.03 -17.40 4.55
C LYS A 47 0.86 -16.53 3.60
N ARG A 48 1.10 -17.03 2.38
CA ARG A 48 1.85 -16.28 1.37
C ARG A 48 1.10 -15.05 0.89
N VAL A 49 -0.23 -15.15 0.73
CA VAL A 49 -1.07 -14.01 0.33
C VAL A 49 -1.09 -12.95 1.42
N ILE A 50 -1.29 -13.32 2.68
CA ILE A 50 -1.29 -12.33 3.78
C ILE A 50 0.07 -11.65 3.89
N LYS A 51 1.18 -12.38 3.71
CA LYS A 51 2.51 -11.78 3.66
C LYS A 51 2.65 -10.79 2.49
N ALA A 52 2.20 -11.16 1.30
CA ALA A 52 2.25 -10.29 0.14
C ALA A 52 1.38 -9.02 0.34
N PHE A 53 0.20 -9.16 0.92
CA PHE A 53 -0.68 -8.02 1.21
C PHE A 53 -0.06 -7.04 2.21
N LYS A 54 0.70 -7.52 3.18
CA LYS A 54 1.47 -6.63 4.07
C LYS A 54 2.49 -5.77 3.32
N GLU A 55 3.10 -6.31 2.27
CA GLU A 55 4.00 -5.53 1.42
C GLU A 55 3.21 -4.57 0.53
N TYR A 56 2.16 -5.05 -0.14
CA TYR A 56 1.38 -4.23 -1.07
C TYR A 56 0.67 -3.07 -0.39
N PHE A 57 0.20 -3.26 0.83
CA PHE A 57 -0.56 -2.28 1.62
C PHE A 57 0.24 -1.71 2.79
N GLY A 58 1.57 -1.85 2.77
CA GLY A 58 2.46 -1.38 3.83
C GLY A 58 2.35 0.12 4.12
N GLY A 59 1.96 0.92 3.12
CA GLY A 59 1.76 2.35 3.27
C GLY A 59 0.76 2.76 4.34
N TYR A 60 -0.21 1.91 4.68
CA TYR A 60 -1.14 2.18 5.78
C TYR A 60 -0.47 2.24 7.17
N SER A 61 0.70 1.65 7.31
CA SER A 61 1.49 1.68 8.55
C SER A 61 2.60 2.72 8.53
N GLU A 62 2.78 3.46 7.44
CA GLU A 62 3.77 4.50 7.30
C GLU A 62 3.22 5.88 7.67
N ASP A 63 4.06 6.73 8.23
CA ASP A 63 3.74 8.12 8.53
C ASP A 63 4.33 9.02 7.45
N PRO A 64 3.50 9.65 6.60
CA PRO A 64 3.97 10.53 5.54
C PRO A 64 4.81 11.69 6.07
N ASN A 65 4.50 12.21 7.26
CA ASN A 65 5.25 13.32 7.83
C ASN A 65 6.70 12.92 8.14
N LYS A 66 6.90 11.71 8.68
CA LYS A 66 8.25 11.19 8.94
C LYS A 66 9.07 10.98 7.67
N ILE A 67 8.41 10.63 6.58
CA ILE A 67 9.07 10.48 5.27
C ILE A 67 9.48 11.86 4.74
N LEU A 68 8.60 12.85 4.85
CA LEU A 68 8.81 14.21 4.37
C LEU A 68 9.75 15.05 5.25
N ASP A 69 9.94 14.67 6.52
CA ASP A 69 10.86 15.34 7.44
C ASP A 69 12.34 15.18 7.06
N LYS A 70 12.67 14.27 6.17
CA LYS A 70 14.03 14.12 5.65
C LYS A 70 14.32 15.20 4.62
N THR A 71 14.75 16.35 5.11
CA THR A 71 15.16 17.47 4.26
C THR A 71 16.68 17.57 4.21
N PHE A 72 17.20 18.09 3.09
CA PHE A 72 18.59 18.47 2.97
C PHE A 72 18.76 19.91 3.43
N GLY A 73 19.58 20.14 4.46
CA GLY A 73 19.84 21.49 5.01
C GLY A 73 20.74 22.36 4.14
N ASP A 74 21.45 21.77 3.18
CA ASP A 74 22.45 22.44 2.37
C ASP A 74 21.92 22.65 0.94
N VAL A 75 20.97 23.57 0.83
CA VAL A 75 20.32 23.93 -0.45
C VAL A 75 20.80 25.33 -0.84
N GLU A 76 22.09 25.59 -0.85
CA GLU A 76 22.68 26.89 -1.17
C GLU A 76 22.03 27.55 -2.39
N GLY A 77 20.98 28.35 -2.15
CA GLY A 77 20.37 29.23 -3.16
C GLY A 77 19.74 28.51 -4.37
N TYR A 78 19.43 27.20 -4.28
CA TYR A 78 18.72 26.49 -5.34
C TYR A 78 17.24 26.91 -5.32
N ASP A 79 16.84 27.63 -6.35
CA ASP A 79 15.54 28.23 -6.50
C ASP A 79 14.83 27.78 -7.82
N ASP A 80 15.35 26.74 -8.41
CA ASP A 80 14.86 26.16 -9.64
C ASP A 80 13.86 25.02 -9.38
N MET A 81 13.07 24.70 -10.39
CA MET A 81 12.10 23.63 -10.37
C MET A 81 12.77 22.26 -10.29
N VAL A 82 12.39 21.46 -9.28
CA VAL A 82 12.82 20.07 -9.18
C VAL A 82 11.95 19.18 -10.07
N VAL A 83 12.57 18.50 -11.02
CA VAL A 83 11.87 17.59 -11.94
C VAL A 83 12.34 16.16 -11.71
N GLN A 84 11.42 15.28 -11.39
CA GLN A 84 11.68 13.84 -11.29
C GLN A 84 11.00 13.14 -12.47
N LYS A 85 11.73 12.26 -13.15
CA LYS A 85 11.24 11.53 -14.33
C LYS A 85 11.20 10.03 -14.05
N ASN A 86 10.31 9.34 -14.76
CA ASN A 86 10.18 7.88 -14.73
C ASN A 86 9.93 7.33 -13.31
N VAL A 87 9.05 8.00 -12.56
CA VAL A 87 8.66 7.55 -11.23
C VAL A 87 7.78 6.31 -11.35
N SER A 88 8.21 5.19 -10.79
CA SER A 88 7.40 3.98 -10.74
C SER A 88 6.19 4.18 -9.84
N VAL A 89 5.02 3.82 -10.34
CA VAL A 89 3.76 3.87 -9.60
C VAL A 89 3.22 2.46 -9.45
N GLN A 90 3.00 2.06 -8.21
CA GLN A 90 2.37 0.79 -7.86
C GLN A 90 1.24 1.07 -6.86
N SER A 91 0.06 0.62 -7.17
CA SER A 91 -1.13 0.84 -6.36
C SER A 91 -2.14 -0.28 -6.57
N HIS A 92 -3.24 -0.25 -5.84
CA HIS A 92 -4.36 -1.17 -6.00
C HIS A 92 -5.66 -0.37 -6.07
N CYS A 93 -6.55 -0.82 -6.95
CA CYS A 93 -7.87 -0.23 -7.09
C CYS A 93 -8.70 -0.48 -5.81
N GLU A 94 -9.33 0.56 -5.28
CA GLU A 94 -10.20 0.43 -4.10
C GLU A 94 -11.42 -0.48 -4.36
N HIS A 95 -11.93 -0.51 -5.59
CA HIS A 95 -13.17 -1.22 -5.91
C HIS A 95 -12.99 -2.74 -6.00
N HIS A 96 -11.89 -3.21 -6.57
CA HIS A 96 -11.67 -4.63 -6.84
C HIS A 96 -10.33 -5.15 -6.34
N MET A 97 -9.53 -4.30 -5.68
CA MET A 97 -8.16 -4.61 -5.25
C MET A 97 -7.25 -5.08 -6.41
N ALA A 98 -7.62 -4.74 -7.64
CA ALA A 98 -6.79 -5.07 -8.80
C ALA A 98 -5.52 -4.21 -8.80
N PRO A 99 -4.35 -4.79 -9.15
CA PRO A 99 -3.10 -4.06 -9.19
C PRO A 99 -3.10 -3.02 -10.32
N ILE A 100 -2.55 -1.84 -10.00
CA ILE A 100 -2.28 -0.76 -10.92
C ILE A 100 -0.77 -0.58 -10.97
N ILE A 101 -0.17 -0.81 -12.13
CA ILE A 101 1.27 -0.65 -12.35
C ILE A 101 1.46 0.37 -13.47
N GLY A 102 2.28 1.37 -13.21
CA GLY A 102 2.51 2.43 -14.18
C GLY A 102 3.82 3.16 -13.94
N THR A 103 4.05 4.15 -14.78
CA THR A 103 5.18 5.06 -14.67
C THR A 103 4.69 6.48 -14.86
N ASP A 104 4.92 7.33 -13.88
CA ASP A 104 4.79 8.76 -14.07
C ASP A 104 6.01 9.28 -14.83
N ARG A 105 5.79 9.74 -16.04
CA ARG A 105 6.88 10.18 -16.93
C ARG A 105 7.53 11.46 -16.47
N LYS A 106 6.80 12.31 -15.74
CA LYS A 106 7.28 13.61 -15.30
C LYS A 106 6.45 14.13 -14.14
N SER A 107 7.05 14.17 -12.97
CA SER A 107 6.52 14.89 -11.81
C SER A 107 7.30 16.18 -11.60
N VAL A 108 6.57 17.23 -11.21
CA VAL A 108 7.11 18.53 -10.88
C VAL A 108 6.78 18.81 -9.41
N VAL A 109 7.78 19.12 -8.62
CA VAL A 109 7.66 19.42 -7.20
C VAL A 109 8.10 20.86 -6.94
#